data_26368f855def5a84a39943ed5e0d67ae
#
_entry.id   26368f855def5a84a39943ed5e0d67ae
#
_cell.length_a   1.000
_cell.length_b   1.000
_cell.length_c   1.000
_cell.angle_alpha   90.00
_cell.angle_beta   90.00
_cell.angle_gamma   90.00
#
_symmetry.space_group_name_H-M   'P 1'
#
loop_
_entity.id
_entity.type
_entity.pdbx_description
1 polymer ?
#
loop_
_entity_poly.entity_id
_entity_poly.type
_entity_poly.pdbx_seq_one_letter_code
_entity_poly.pdbx_strand_id
1 'polypeptide(L)'
;MNMNSLAGLVGVVFFIIAGQVNRKIGARMTSGICCIISGIAYILACNAPSIVIYTVCMCFVYGGIMSAGYVAGGTLVASWFPKKKGVVMGYTTMGHNFASAFYVQLVAILIAPTVAGTTNIGENFSTGIVPIGIAAIVLGILGMIFIRNEPWERGINPDNVSDEIYQKEYDTKDAVEGDGGWTTGKLLATKELWLAAITTGFFQICSVGVMSQLVIRNTQLGFSQQAAMNVMTILALGGVVGSWLVGVIDDAIGTKKTMVMFGIWYAIALLLNFTAVDSVTPLVYVSLFMIAMGIGGSANFTTSLPTSIFGRQGFDKVNSVIFPIQGAVTALCFLVNGVVQKITGGQIRMAYLVFAGVALVNVLLVLMVNEHKYNRDWMAAHKK
;
A
#
# COMPACT_ATOMS: atom_id res chain seq x y z
N MET A 1 -18.44 6.93 13.64
CA MET A 1 -17.44 6.10 12.91
C MET A 1 -16.99 6.91 11.69
N ASN A 2 -15.69 7.10 11.48
CA ASN A 2 -15.21 7.84 10.31
C ASN A 2 -15.56 7.07 9.03
N MET A 3 -16.08 7.73 7.99
CA MET A 3 -16.43 7.10 6.70
C MET A 3 -15.26 6.32 6.12
N ASN A 4 -14.05 6.84 6.26
CA ASN A 4 -12.83 6.16 5.81
C ASN A 4 -12.57 4.84 6.53
N SER A 5 -12.91 4.74 7.83
CA SER A 5 -12.80 3.47 8.58
C SER A 5 -13.77 2.42 8.03
N LEU A 6 -14.99 2.84 7.69
CA LEU A 6 -15.98 1.95 7.09
C LEU A 6 -15.55 1.49 5.70
N ALA A 7 -15.07 2.41 4.86
CA ALA A 7 -14.55 2.09 3.53
C ALA A 7 -13.35 1.13 3.61
N GLY A 8 -12.45 1.31 4.57
CA GLY A 8 -11.32 0.41 4.82
C GLY A 8 -11.75 -1.00 5.22
N LEU A 9 -12.73 -1.13 6.12
CA LEU A 9 -13.26 -2.43 6.55
C LEU A 9 -14.00 -3.14 5.42
N VAL A 10 -14.83 -2.42 4.66
CA VAL A 10 -15.52 -2.98 3.49
C VAL A 10 -14.52 -3.38 2.40
N GLY A 11 -13.40 -2.65 2.26
CA GLY A 11 -12.30 -3.00 1.36
C GLY A 11 -11.76 -4.41 1.56
N VAL A 12 -11.78 -4.94 2.79
CA VAL A 12 -11.40 -6.34 3.09
C VAL A 12 -12.26 -7.34 2.30
N VAL A 13 -13.56 -7.09 2.20
CA VAL A 13 -14.49 -7.95 1.41
C VAL A 13 -14.12 -7.90 -0.07
N PHE A 14 -13.76 -6.71 -0.57
CA PHE A 14 -13.31 -6.56 -1.96
C PHE A 14 -12.02 -7.36 -2.24
N PHE A 15 -11.07 -7.40 -1.31
CA PHE A 15 -9.84 -8.21 -1.48
C PHE A 15 -10.16 -9.70 -1.61
N ILE A 16 -11.09 -10.21 -0.81
CA ILE A 16 -11.51 -11.62 -0.88
C ILE A 16 -12.17 -11.92 -2.24
N ILE A 17 -13.09 -11.06 -2.66
CA ILE A 17 -13.78 -11.20 -3.96
C ILE A 17 -12.79 -11.09 -5.10
N ALA A 18 -11.97 -10.05 -5.11
CA ALA A 18 -10.95 -9.82 -6.14
C ALA A 18 -9.94 -10.96 -6.23
N GLY A 19 -9.53 -11.54 -5.10
CA GLY A 19 -8.65 -12.71 -5.07
C GLY A 19 -9.28 -13.95 -5.72
N GLN A 20 -10.61 -14.15 -5.55
CA GLN A 20 -11.33 -15.23 -6.21
C GLN A 20 -11.53 -14.98 -7.72
N VAL A 21 -11.87 -13.74 -8.09
CA VAL A 21 -12.01 -13.31 -9.49
C VAL A 21 -10.68 -13.43 -10.20
N ASN A 22 -9.59 -12.97 -9.57
CA ASN A 22 -8.23 -13.03 -10.11
C ASN A 22 -7.81 -14.46 -10.51
N ARG A 23 -8.16 -15.45 -9.69
CA ARG A 23 -7.88 -16.86 -10.02
C ARG A 23 -8.71 -17.41 -11.18
N LYS A 24 -9.91 -16.83 -11.44
CA LYS A 24 -10.81 -17.33 -12.50
C LYS A 24 -10.53 -16.67 -13.86
N ILE A 25 -10.30 -15.38 -13.87
CA ILE A 25 -10.19 -14.58 -15.12
C ILE A 25 -8.82 -13.95 -15.32
N GLY A 26 -7.89 -14.15 -14.38
CA GLY A 26 -6.53 -13.61 -14.42
C GLY A 26 -6.40 -12.17 -13.93
N ALA A 27 -5.18 -11.78 -13.63
CA ALA A 27 -4.85 -10.49 -13.02
C ALA A 27 -5.14 -9.30 -13.95
N ARG A 28 -4.90 -9.46 -15.24
CA ARG A 28 -5.20 -8.49 -16.29
C ARG A 28 -6.66 -8.02 -16.26
N MET A 29 -7.59 -8.96 -16.36
CA MET A 29 -9.02 -8.65 -16.38
C MET A 29 -9.51 -8.15 -15.03
N THR A 30 -9.05 -8.75 -13.94
CA THR A 30 -9.41 -8.33 -12.58
C THR A 30 -8.99 -6.89 -12.30
N SER A 31 -7.75 -6.52 -12.62
CA SER A 31 -7.26 -5.15 -12.45
C SER A 31 -8.09 -4.15 -13.25
N GLY A 32 -8.34 -4.45 -14.53
CA GLY A 32 -9.13 -3.56 -15.39
C GLY A 32 -10.56 -3.37 -14.90
N ILE A 33 -11.26 -4.46 -14.54
CA ILE A 33 -12.64 -4.41 -14.01
C ILE A 33 -12.68 -3.61 -12.70
N CYS A 34 -11.75 -3.85 -11.79
CA CYS A 34 -11.66 -3.12 -10.53
C CYS A 34 -11.43 -1.61 -10.76
N CYS A 35 -10.57 -1.21 -11.69
CA CYS A 35 -10.36 0.18 -12.06
C CYS A 35 -11.63 0.82 -12.66
N ILE A 36 -12.33 0.12 -13.54
CA ILE A 36 -13.58 0.62 -14.16
C ILE A 36 -14.66 0.82 -13.10
N ILE A 37 -14.89 -0.18 -12.24
CA ILE A 37 -15.87 -0.08 -11.15
C ILE A 37 -15.53 1.09 -10.23
N SER A 38 -14.26 1.25 -9.86
CA SER A 38 -13.82 2.35 -9.01
C SER A 38 -14.01 3.71 -9.68
N GLY A 39 -13.72 3.83 -10.96
CA GLY A 39 -13.92 5.07 -11.71
C GLY A 39 -15.40 5.48 -11.78
N ILE A 40 -16.29 4.52 -12.08
CA ILE A 40 -17.75 4.73 -12.08
C ILE A 40 -18.22 5.14 -10.67
N ALA A 41 -17.82 4.40 -9.64
CA ALA A 41 -18.17 4.70 -8.26
C ALA A 41 -17.70 6.09 -7.82
N TYR A 42 -16.51 6.52 -8.29
CA TYR A 42 -15.97 7.83 -7.97
C TYR A 42 -16.79 8.96 -8.62
N ILE A 43 -17.21 8.81 -9.88
CA ILE A 43 -18.10 9.74 -10.56
C ILE A 43 -19.46 9.83 -9.83
N LEU A 44 -20.01 8.69 -9.41
CA LEU A 44 -21.25 8.66 -8.64
C LEU A 44 -21.09 9.29 -7.25
N ALA A 45 -19.97 9.08 -6.59
CA ALA A 45 -19.67 9.71 -5.30
C ALA A 45 -19.68 11.25 -5.39
N CYS A 46 -19.13 11.82 -6.46
CA CYS A 46 -19.09 13.26 -6.66
C CYS A 46 -20.48 13.91 -6.77
N ASN A 47 -21.48 13.16 -7.22
CA ASN A 47 -22.84 13.62 -7.41
C ASN A 47 -23.82 12.97 -6.41
N ALA A 48 -23.32 12.39 -5.32
CA ALA A 48 -24.13 11.65 -4.39
C ALA A 48 -25.11 12.57 -3.63
N PRO A 49 -26.44 12.29 -3.68
CA PRO A 49 -27.45 13.13 -3.03
C PRO A 49 -27.48 12.98 -1.51
N SER A 50 -26.77 12.00 -0.94
CA SER A 50 -26.71 11.76 0.49
C SER A 50 -25.36 11.21 0.94
N ILE A 51 -25.05 11.43 2.21
CA ILE A 51 -23.84 10.92 2.84
C ILE A 51 -23.75 9.38 2.80
N VAL A 52 -24.88 8.69 2.82
CA VAL A 52 -24.93 7.23 2.77
C VAL A 52 -24.50 6.75 1.39
N ILE A 53 -25.08 7.32 0.32
CA ILE A 53 -24.71 6.98 -1.07
C ILE A 53 -23.25 7.31 -1.32
N TYR A 54 -22.78 8.48 -0.88
CA TYR A 54 -21.36 8.85 -0.94
C TYR A 54 -20.48 7.79 -0.28
N THR A 55 -20.83 7.37 0.94
CA THR A 55 -20.03 6.37 1.69
C THR A 55 -20.00 5.03 0.97
N VAL A 56 -21.13 4.55 0.43
CA VAL A 56 -21.20 3.32 -0.35
C VAL A 56 -20.31 3.42 -1.58
N CYS A 57 -20.42 4.50 -2.35
CA CYS A 57 -19.56 4.72 -3.51
C CYS A 57 -18.07 4.73 -3.14
N MET A 58 -17.69 5.39 -2.04
CA MET A 58 -16.30 5.41 -1.56
C MET A 58 -15.79 4.03 -1.12
N CYS A 59 -16.67 3.14 -0.62
CA CYS A 59 -16.30 1.75 -0.37
C CYS A 59 -15.90 1.02 -1.66
N PHE A 60 -16.64 1.24 -2.76
CA PHE A 60 -16.29 0.68 -4.07
C PHE A 60 -15.02 1.30 -4.65
N VAL A 61 -14.83 2.61 -4.50
CA VAL A 61 -13.60 3.28 -4.93
C VAL A 61 -12.40 2.68 -4.22
N TYR A 62 -12.42 2.68 -2.89
CA TYR A 62 -11.30 2.19 -2.08
C TYR A 62 -11.04 0.70 -2.32
N GLY A 63 -12.09 -0.13 -2.20
CA GLY A 63 -11.98 -1.57 -2.37
C GLY A 63 -11.51 -1.97 -3.77
N GLY A 64 -12.03 -1.33 -4.81
CA GLY A 64 -11.66 -1.64 -6.20
C GLY A 64 -10.23 -1.22 -6.54
N ILE A 65 -9.83 0.03 -6.25
CA ILE A 65 -8.48 0.53 -6.54
C ILE A 65 -7.41 -0.28 -5.78
N MET A 66 -7.64 -0.54 -4.50
CA MET A 66 -6.71 -1.34 -3.70
C MET A 66 -6.61 -2.78 -4.20
N SER A 67 -7.74 -3.39 -4.62
CA SER A 67 -7.74 -4.72 -5.21
C SER A 67 -7.02 -4.77 -6.56
N ALA A 68 -7.18 -3.74 -7.40
CA ALA A 68 -6.45 -3.64 -8.66
C ALA A 68 -4.93 -3.57 -8.45
N GLY A 69 -4.48 -2.73 -7.51
CA GLY A 69 -3.06 -2.53 -7.24
C GLY A 69 -2.41 -3.69 -6.49
N TYR A 70 -2.97 -4.09 -5.35
CA TYR A 70 -2.31 -5.06 -4.47
C TYR A 70 -2.63 -6.51 -4.81
N VAL A 71 -3.88 -6.84 -5.17
CA VAL A 71 -4.24 -8.23 -5.49
C VAL A 71 -3.82 -8.57 -6.90
N ALA A 72 -4.35 -7.88 -7.90
CA ALA A 72 -4.06 -8.18 -9.29
C ALA A 72 -2.64 -7.71 -9.69
N GLY A 73 -2.23 -6.51 -9.30
CA GLY A 73 -0.89 -5.99 -9.56
C GLY A 73 0.21 -6.82 -8.90
N GLY A 74 0.00 -7.26 -7.66
CA GLY A 74 0.93 -8.16 -6.97
C GLY A 74 1.10 -9.49 -7.70
N THR A 75 0.01 -10.07 -8.22
CA THR A 75 0.05 -11.28 -9.03
C THR A 75 0.87 -11.07 -10.31
N LEU A 76 0.65 -9.95 -11.02
CA LEU A 76 1.41 -9.62 -12.23
C LEU A 76 2.91 -9.51 -11.94
N VAL A 77 3.28 -8.79 -10.87
CA VAL A 77 4.70 -8.69 -10.47
C VAL A 77 5.29 -10.06 -10.14
N ALA A 78 4.52 -10.91 -9.47
CA ALA A 78 4.98 -12.26 -9.12
C ALA A 78 5.21 -13.14 -10.35
N SER A 79 4.34 -13.06 -11.36
CA SER A 79 4.45 -13.83 -12.61
C SER A 79 5.59 -13.32 -13.51
N TRP A 80 5.65 -12.00 -13.68
CA TRP A 80 6.61 -11.39 -14.62
C TRP A 80 8.03 -11.28 -14.08
N PHE A 81 8.17 -11.06 -12.76
CA PHE A 81 9.46 -10.77 -12.13
C PHE A 81 9.71 -11.64 -10.88
N PRO A 82 9.75 -12.96 -11.01
CA PRO A 82 9.85 -13.85 -9.85
C PRO A 82 11.13 -13.69 -9.03
N LYS A 83 12.27 -13.35 -9.63
CA LYS A 83 13.54 -13.13 -8.91
C LYS A 83 13.78 -11.67 -8.53
N LYS A 84 13.25 -10.71 -9.30
CA LYS A 84 13.44 -9.26 -9.11
C LYS A 84 12.26 -8.59 -8.40
N LYS A 85 11.50 -9.32 -7.58
CA LYS A 85 10.26 -8.84 -6.95
C LYS A 85 10.46 -7.61 -6.09
N GLY A 86 11.50 -7.57 -5.26
CA GLY A 86 11.76 -6.47 -4.33
C GLY A 86 11.96 -5.15 -5.07
N VAL A 87 12.84 -5.13 -6.05
CA VAL A 87 13.11 -3.95 -6.89
C VAL A 87 11.86 -3.55 -7.67
N VAL A 88 11.15 -4.51 -8.29
CA VAL A 88 9.95 -4.20 -9.09
C VAL A 88 8.80 -3.70 -8.19
N MET A 89 8.61 -4.28 -7.02
CA MET A 89 7.66 -3.74 -6.04
C MET A 89 8.07 -2.35 -5.56
N GLY A 90 9.36 -2.10 -5.39
CA GLY A 90 9.90 -0.78 -5.13
C GLY A 90 9.46 0.23 -6.20
N TYR A 91 9.59 -0.09 -7.47
CA TYR A 91 9.12 0.77 -8.57
C TYR A 91 7.61 0.98 -8.58
N THR A 92 6.81 -0.05 -8.29
CA THR A 92 5.35 0.09 -8.23
C THR A 92 4.92 0.99 -7.08
N THR A 93 5.53 0.86 -5.92
CA THR A 93 5.27 1.73 -4.76
C THR A 93 5.81 3.15 -4.96
N MET A 94 6.92 3.33 -5.68
CA MET A 94 7.39 4.64 -6.15
C MET A 94 6.33 5.32 -7.03
N GLY A 95 5.72 4.59 -7.96
CA GLY A 95 4.64 5.10 -8.81
C GLY A 95 3.44 5.58 -8.00
N HIS A 96 3.06 4.85 -6.95
CA HIS A 96 2.00 5.25 -6.03
C HIS A 96 2.33 6.56 -5.29
N ASN A 97 3.54 6.69 -4.75
CA ASN A 97 3.98 7.88 -4.05
C ASN A 97 4.10 9.08 -5.00
N PHE A 98 4.62 8.86 -6.22
CA PHE A 98 4.71 9.88 -7.25
C PHE A 98 3.32 10.40 -7.63
N ALA A 99 2.37 9.51 -7.90
CA ALA A 99 0.99 9.88 -8.17
C ALA A 99 0.38 10.68 -7.00
N SER A 100 0.62 10.28 -5.76
CA SER A 100 0.14 10.98 -4.57
C SER A 100 0.69 12.40 -4.46
N ALA A 101 1.93 12.66 -4.90
CA ALA A 101 2.53 13.99 -4.89
C ALA A 101 1.78 14.97 -5.80
N PHE A 102 1.34 14.51 -6.96
CA PHE A 102 0.63 15.34 -7.94
C PHE A 102 -0.88 15.38 -7.74
N TYR A 103 -1.45 14.28 -7.21
CA TYR A 103 -2.90 14.13 -7.05
C TYR A 103 -3.51 15.24 -6.19
N VAL A 104 -2.90 15.54 -5.04
CA VAL A 104 -3.41 16.58 -4.12
C VAL A 104 -3.42 17.95 -4.80
N GLN A 105 -2.36 18.31 -5.53
CA GLN A 105 -2.26 19.57 -6.27
C GLN A 105 -3.25 19.61 -7.44
N LEU A 106 -3.36 18.51 -8.18
CA LEU A 106 -4.31 18.40 -9.28
C LEU A 106 -5.74 18.60 -8.80
N VAL A 107 -6.14 17.91 -7.73
CA VAL A 107 -7.48 18.08 -7.14
C VAL A 107 -7.68 19.50 -6.66
N ALA A 108 -6.71 20.10 -5.97
CA ALA A 108 -6.80 21.48 -5.51
C ALA A 108 -7.03 22.49 -6.68
N ILE A 109 -6.36 22.27 -7.81
CA ILE A 109 -6.54 23.10 -9.01
C ILE A 109 -7.93 22.89 -9.63
N LEU A 110 -8.36 21.62 -9.75
CA LEU A 110 -9.62 21.26 -10.41
C LEU A 110 -10.85 21.75 -9.64
N ILE A 111 -10.79 21.78 -8.30
CA ILE A 111 -11.89 22.23 -7.45
C ILE A 111 -11.76 23.70 -7.00
N ALA A 112 -10.71 24.41 -7.45
CA ALA A 112 -10.53 25.82 -7.12
C ALA A 112 -11.74 26.64 -7.61
N PRO A 113 -12.23 27.61 -6.79
CA PRO A 113 -13.34 28.46 -7.21
C PRO A 113 -12.94 29.28 -8.43
N THR A 114 -13.85 29.40 -9.43
CA THR A 114 -13.64 30.11 -10.67
C THR A 114 -13.53 31.63 -10.46
N VAL A 115 -14.04 32.13 -9.32
CA VAL A 115 -13.99 33.55 -8.94
C VAL A 115 -13.18 33.69 -7.66
N ALA A 116 -12.10 34.45 -7.71
CA ALA A 116 -11.27 34.75 -6.55
C ALA A 116 -12.12 35.40 -5.44
N GLY A 117 -12.07 34.83 -4.24
CA GLY A 117 -12.79 35.30 -3.05
C GLY A 117 -14.13 34.64 -2.76
N THR A 118 -14.61 33.73 -3.62
CA THR A 118 -15.80 32.90 -3.31
C THR A 118 -15.37 31.57 -2.64
N THR A 119 -16.08 31.20 -1.57
CA THR A 119 -15.82 29.95 -0.83
C THR A 119 -16.63 28.76 -1.37
N ASN A 120 -17.24 28.87 -2.54
CA ASN A 120 -18.10 27.83 -3.11
C ASN A 120 -17.29 26.69 -3.78
N ILE A 121 -16.49 25.98 -2.99
CA ILE A 121 -15.80 24.76 -3.41
C ILE A 121 -16.82 23.71 -3.93
N GLY A 122 -18.07 23.73 -3.41
CA GLY A 122 -19.10 22.78 -3.77
C GLY A 122 -19.58 22.83 -5.22
N GLU A 123 -19.55 23.98 -5.89
CA GLU A 123 -20.00 24.12 -7.29
C GLU A 123 -19.04 23.47 -8.29
N ASN A 124 -17.73 23.51 -8.01
CA ASN A 124 -16.71 22.94 -8.90
C ASN A 124 -16.31 21.51 -8.50
N PHE A 125 -16.79 21.00 -7.37
CA PHE A 125 -16.38 19.70 -6.86
C PHE A 125 -16.72 18.56 -7.82
N SER A 126 -17.97 18.48 -8.29
CA SER A 126 -18.40 17.42 -9.20
C SER A 126 -17.69 17.52 -10.56
N THR A 127 -17.62 18.72 -11.14
CA THR A 127 -16.99 18.93 -12.45
C THR A 127 -15.47 18.75 -12.40
N GLY A 128 -14.83 19.12 -11.30
CA GLY A 128 -13.38 18.98 -11.12
C GLY A 128 -12.93 17.52 -10.89
N ILE A 129 -13.73 16.71 -10.20
CA ILE A 129 -13.32 15.36 -9.82
C ILE A 129 -13.77 14.29 -10.83
N VAL A 130 -14.84 14.51 -11.59
CA VAL A 130 -15.31 13.59 -12.65
C VAL A 130 -14.19 13.16 -13.63
N PRO A 131 -13.29 14.06 -14.13
CA PRO A 131 -12.19 13.64 -14.99
C PRO A 131 -11.28 12.57 -14.39
N ILE A 132 -11.10 12.56 -13.07
CA ILE A 132 -10.28 11.57 -12.38
C ILE A 132 -10.95 10.18 -12.43
N GLY A 133 -12.26 10.13 -12.24
CA GLY A 133 -13.04 8.91 -12.42
C GLY A 133 -12.97 8.37 -13.85
N ILE A 134 -13.08 9.26 -14.85
CA ILE A 134 -12.92 8.91 -16.27
C ILE A 134 -11.51 8.37 -16.54
N ALA A 135 -10.47 9.01 -15.99
CA ALA A 135 -9.09 8.54 -16.12
C ALA A 135 -8.91 7.12 -15.56
N ALA A 136 -9.52 6.81 -14.42
CA ALA A 136 -9.49 5.45 -13.85
C ALA A 136 -10.15 4.41 -14.79
N ILE A 137 -11.28 4.77 -15.41
CA ILE A 137 -11.96 3.89 -16.40
C ILE A 137 -11.07 3.67 -17.61
N VAL A 138 -10.50 4.73 -18.17
CA VAL A 138 -9.61 4.67 -19.34
C VAL A 138 -8.38 3.82 -19.04
N LEU A 139 -7.74 4.03 -17.89
CA LEU A 139 -6.59 3.24 -17.46
C LEU A 139 -6.95 1.76 -17.27
N GLY A 140 -8.14 1.46 -16.73
CA GLY A 140 -8.65 0.10 -16.63
C GLY A 140 -8.79 -0.57 -18.00
N ILE A 141 -9.37 0.11 -18.98
CA ILE A 141 -9.53 -0.39 -20.36
C ILE A 141 -8.17 -0.59 -21.02
N LEU A 142 -7.28 0.42 -20.93
CA LEU A 142 -5.92 0.31 -21.47
C LEU A 142 -5.15 -0.85 -20.83
N GLY A 143 -5.27 -1.04 -19.51
CA GLY A 143 -4.69 -2.19 -18.81
C GLY A 143 -5.17 -3.52 -19.40
N MET A 144 -6.47 -3.66 -19.64
CA MET A 144 -7.02 -4.88 -20.25
C MET A 144 -6.53 -5.12 -21.70
N ILE A 145 -6.19 -4.07 -22.43
CA ILE A 145 -5.72 -4.19 -23.81
C ILE A 145 -4.22 -4.54 -23.84
N PHE A 146 -3.40 -3.81 -23.08
CA PHE A 146 -1.94 -3.84 -23.20
C PHE A 146 -1.25 -4.81 -22.24
N ILE A 147 -1.77 -5.06 -21.04
CA ILE A 147 -1.19 -5.97 -20.07
C ILE A 147 -1.45 -7.42 -20.50
N ARG A 148 -0.54 -8.33 -20.14
CA ARG A 148 -0.70 -9.79 -20.27
C ARG A 148 -0.51 -10.42 -18.89
N ASN A 149 -1.19 -11.54 -18.64
CA ASN A 149 -1.08 -12.21 -17.35
C ASN A 149 0.32 -12.80 -17.16
N GLU A 150 0.87 -13.37 -18.24
CA GLU A 150 2.11 -14.11 -18.19
C GLU A 150 3.11 -13.62 -19.27
N PRO A 151 4.44 -13.68 -18.98
CA PRO A 151 5.47 -13.23 -19.94
C PRO A 151 5.44 -13.97 -21.27
N TRP A 152 5.19 -15.28 -21.24
CA TRP A 152 5.17 -16.12 -22.46
C TRP A 152 4.03 -15.79 -23.42
N GLU A 153 2.97 -15.13 -22.98
CA GLU A 153 1.95 -14.56 -23.89
C GLU A 153 2.55 -13.51 -24.86
N ARG A 154 3.76 -13.04 -24.56
CA ARG A 154 4.56 -12.12 -25.40
C ARG A 154 5.81 -12.77 -25.96
N GLY A 155 6.02 -14.07 -25.77
CA GLY A 155 7.21 -14.79 -26.21
C GLY A 155 8.49 -14.39 -25.48
N ILE A 156 8.39 -13.95 -24.22
CA ILE A 156 9.53 -13.59 -23.38
C ILE A 156 9.50 -14.41 -22.09
N ASN A 157 10.67 -14.62 -21.51
CA ASN A 157 10.81 -15.31 -20.22
C ASN A 157 10.57 -14.37 -19.04
N PRO A 158 10.18 -14.89 -17.87
CA PRO A 158 10.18 -14.14 -16.62
C PRO A 158 11.51 -13.44 -16.37
N ASP A 159 11.48 -12.29 -15.70
CA ASP A 159 12.63 -11.41 -15.48
C ASP A 159 13.35 -10.96 -16.76
N ASN A 160 12.77 -11.22 -17.94
CA ASN A 160 13.33 -10.93 -19.27
C ASN A 160 14.73 -11.53 -19.47
N VAL A 161 14.92 -12.78 -19.03
CA VAL A 161 16.18 -13.52 -19.19
C VAL A 161 16.21 -14.29 -20.51
N SER A 162 17.42 -14.64 -20.98
CA SER A 162 17.58 -15.50 -22.17
C SER A 162 17.07 -16.92 -21.92
N ASP A 163 16.75 -17.65 -22.98
CA ASP A 163 16.29 -19.04 -22.91
C ASP A 163 17.30 -19.96 -22.20
N GLU A 164 18.58 -19.72 -22.39
CA GLU A 164 19.65 -20.48 -21.72
C GLU A 164 19.62 -20.28 -20.20
N ILE A 165 19.46 -19.05 -19.76
CA ILE A 165 19.36 -18.71 -18.34
C ILE A 165 18.04 -19.25 -17.78
N TYR A 166 16.95 -19.15 -18.55
CA TYR A 166 15.65 -19.67 -18.13
C TYR A 166 15.72 -21.16 -17.88
N GLN A 167 16.23 -21.94 -18.83
CA GLN A 167 16.38 -23.39 -18.69
C GLN A 167 17.30 -23.80 -17.53
N LYS A 168 18.36 -23.03 -17.28
CA LYS A 168 19.33 -23.33 -16.23
C LYS A 168 18.82 -22.98 -14.84
N GLU A 169 18.11 -21.86 -14.68
CA GLU A 169 17.81 -21.26 -13.38
C GLU A 169 16.33 -21.26 -12.99
N TYR A 170 15.40 -21.42 -13.94
CA TYR A 170 13.95 -21.35 -13.73
C TYR A 170 13.26 -22.67 -14.08
N ASP A 171 13.81 -23.46 -15.01
CA ASP A 171 13.26 -24.73 -15.45
C ASP A 171 13.75 -25.88 -14.57
N THR A 172 13.63 -25.72 -13.25
CA THR A 172 13.70 -26.84 -12.34
C THR A 172 12.40 -27.61 -12.50
N LYS A 173 12.48 -28.91 -12.81
CA LYS A 173 11.36 -29.85 -12.97
C LYS A 173 10.36 -29.88 -11.79
N ASP A 174 10.62 -29.14 -10.75
CA ASP A 174 9.76 -28.89 -9.59
C ASP A 174 8.95 -27.59 -9.66
N ALA A 175 8.99 -26.85 -10.79
CA ALA A 175 8.02 -25.81 -11.11
C ALA A 175 6.67 -26.48 -11.42
N VAL A 176 6.16 -27.22 -10.44
CA VAL A 176 4.82 -27.77 -10.47
C VAL A 176 3.87 -26.58 -10.50
N GLU A 177 3.22 -26.40 -11.62
CA GLU A 177 2.00 -25.61 -11.72
C GLU A 177 1.06 -26.08 -10.60
N GLY A 178 0.97 -25.31 -9.54
CA GLY A 178 0.09 -25.68 -8.44
C GLY A 178 0.19 -24.68 -7.28
N ASP A 179 -0.86 -24.61 -6.53
CA ASP A 179 -1.07 -23.82 -5.30
C ASP A 179 0.01 -24.04 -4.20
N GLY A 180 1.17 -24.63 -4.53
CA GLY A 180 2.23 -25.01 -3.55
C GLY A 180 1.73 -25.97 -2.46
N GLY A 181 0.55 -26.58 -2.64
CA GLY A 181 -0.13 -27.41 -1.66
C GLY A 181 -0.79 -26.62 -0.53
N TRP A 182 -0.93 -25.30 -0.71
CA TRP A 182 -1.57 -24.42 0.26
C TRP A 182 -3.09 -24.41 0.11
N THR A 183 -3.79 -24.74 1.18
CA THR A 183 -5.23 -24.50 1.32
C THR A 183 -5.46 -23.37 2.31
N THR A 184 -6.60 -22.66 2.22
CA THR A 184 -6.94 -21.59 3.17
C THR A 184 -6.88 -22.07 4.63
N GLY A 185 -7.37 -23.28 4.90
CA GLY A 185 -7.34 -23.86 6.25
C GLY A 185 -5.91 -24.10 6.76
N LYS A 186 -5.03 -24.66 5.91
CA LYS A 186 -3.61 -24.85 6.26
C LYS A 186 -2.92 -23.50 6.51
N LEU A 187 -3.18 -22.49 5.68
CA LEU A 187 -2.62 -21.16 5.84
C LEU A 187 -3.05 -20.53 7.16
N LEU A 188 -4.35 -20.54 7.48
CA LEU A 188 -4.88 -19.98 8.73
C LEU A 188 -4.36 -20.70 9.99
N ALA A 189 -4.01 -21.99 9.87
CA ALA A 189 -3.35 -22.75 10.94
C ALA A 189 -1.85 -22.42 11.12
N THR A 190 -1.27 -21.61 10.23
CA THR A 190 0.16 -21.33 10.18
C THR A 190 0.48 -20.05 10.94
N LYS A 191 1.35 -20.13 11.96
CA LYS A 191 1.78 -18.98 12.75
C LYS A 191 2.39 -17.88 11.87
N GLU A 192 3.20 -18.25 10.90
CA GLU A 192 3.91 -17.31 10.01
C GLU A 192 2.97 -16.51 9.13
N LEU A 193 1.79 -17.05 8.77
CA LEU A 193 0.78 -16.29 8.05
C LEU A 193 0.27 -15.10 8.88
N TRP A 194 -0.08 -15.37 10.14
CA TRP A 194 -0.58 -14.33 11.05
C TRP A 194 0.50 -13.29 11.35
N LEU A 195 1.75 -13.76 11.58
CA LEU A 195 2.87 -12.84 11.78
C LEU A 195 3.08 -11.95 10.54
N ALA A 196 3.08 -12.52 9.33
CA ALA A 196 3.22 -11.74 8.10
C ALA A 196 2.10 -10.71 7.95
N ALA A 197 0.83 -11.12 8.12
CA ALA A 197 -0.32 -10.23 7.97
C ALA A 197 -0.35 -9.11 9.03
N ILE A 198 -0.05 -9.43 10.28
CA ILE A 198 -0.09 -8.46 11.38
C ILE A 198 1.10 -7.51 11.30
N THR A 199 2.33 -8.01 11.06
CA THR A 199 3.52 -7.14 11.02
C THR A 199 3.50 -6.17 9.84
N THR A 200 3.09 -6.63 8.66
CA THR A 200 2.90 -5.74 7.51
C THR A 200 1.74 -4.77 7.74
N GLY A 201 0.64 -5.23 8.35
CA GLY A 201 -0.49 -4.40 8.75
C GLY A 201 -0.10 -3.32 9.76
N PHE A 202 0.76 -3.63 10.73
CA PHE A 202 1.23 -2.65 11.73
C PHE A 202 2.09 -1.54 11.11
N PHE A 203 2.94 -1.86 10.14
CA PHE A 203 3.64 -0.81 9.39
C PHE A 203 2.67 0.05 8.59
N GLN A 204 1.65 -0.55 8.01
CA GLN A 204 0.61 0.19 7.29
C GLN A 204 -0.28 1.03 8.23
N ILE A 205 -0.59 0.55 9.44
CA ILE A 205 -1.27 1.37 10.48
C ILE A 205 -0.48 2.66 10.71
N CYS A 206 0.83 2.55 10.92
CA CYS A 206 1.68 3.71 11.17
C CYS A 206 1.69 4.64 9.95
N SER A 207 1.91 4.12 8.74
CA SER A 207 2.03 4.93 7.53
C SER A 207 0.72 5.62 7.14
N VAL A 208 -0.37 4.86 7.03
CA VAL A 208 -1.69 5.39 6.64
C VAL A 208 -2.24 6.29 7.74
N GLY A 209 -2.06 5.90 9.01
CA GLY A 209 -2.51 6.67 10.17
C GLY A 209 -1.84 8.04 10.24
N VAL A 210 -0.53 8.10 10.06
CA VAL A 210 0.24 9.36 10.04
C VAL A 210 -0.11 10.19 8.82
N MET A 211 -0.10 9.59 7.62
CA MET A 211 -0.39 10.29 6.36
C MET A 211 -1.78 10.96 6.38
N SER A 212 -2.79 10.28 6.93
CA SER A 212 -4.16 10.80 7.01
C SER A 212 -4.31 12.04 7.91
N GLN A 213 -3.36 12.29 8.82
CA GLN A 213 -3.37 13.41 9.77
C GLN A 213 -2.26 14.43 9.53
N LEU A 214 -1.42 14.22 8.53
CA LEU A 214 -0.18 14.96 8.34
C LEU A 214 -0.43 16.47 8.09
N VAL A 215 -1.43 16.81 7.28
CA VAL A 215 -1.81 18.23 7.05
C VAL A 215 -2.27 18.88 8.36
N ILE A 216 -3.14 18.21 9.11
CA ILE A 216 -3.65 18.74 10.40
C ILE A 216 -2.49 18.88 11.41
N ARG A 217 -1.58 17.90 11.45
CA ARG A 217 -0.41 17.98 12.33
C ARG A 217 0.48 19.17 11.96
N ASN A 218 0.75 19.38 10.69
CA ASN A 218 1.57 20.49 10.22
C ASN A 218 0.92 21.85 10.53
N THR A 219 -0.41 21.98 10.37
CA THR A 219 -1.10 23.21 10.79
C THR A 219 -1.03 23.43 12.30
N GLN A 220 -1.08 22.38 13.13
CA GLN A 220 -0.87 22.48 14.59
C GLN A 220 0.57 22.86 14.97
N LEU A 221 1.54 22.62 14.08
CA LEU A 221 2.93 23.08 14.22
C LEU A 221 3.12 24.53 13.79
N GLY A 222 2.07 25.19 13.26
CA GLY A 222 2.13 26.58 12.84
C GLY A 222 2.38 26.79 11.35
N PHE A 223 2.40 25.75 10.53
CA PHE A 223 2.40 25.90 9.08
C PHE A 223 1.06 26.49 8.62
N SER A 224 1.08 27.40 7.64
CA SER A 224 -0.14 27.78 6.95
C SER A 224 -0.75 26.55 6.24
N GLN A 225 -2.05 26.57 5.97
CA GLN A 225 -2.71 25.46 5.29
C GLN A 225 -2.06 25.17 3.92
N GLN A 226 -1.72 26.19 3.16
CA GLN A 226 -1.03 26.03 1.88
C GLN A 226 0.38 25.45 2.04
N ALA A 227 1.13 25.91 3.05
CA ALA A 227 2.45 25.34 3.35
C ALA A 227 2.35 23.87 3.78
N ALA A 228 1.36 23.52 4.62
CA ALA A 228 1.12 22.14 5.02
C ALA A 228 0.78 21.22 3.84
N MET A 229 0.01 21.70 2.87
CA MET A 229 -0.29 20.98 1.62
C MET A 229 0.96 20.83 0.73
N ASN A 230 1.76 21.88 0.59
CA ASN A 230 3.01 21.83 -0.17
C ASN A 230 4.01 20.82 0.46
N VAL A 231 4.09 20.80 1.78
CA VAL A 231 4.90 19.81 2.51
C VAL A 231 4.43 18.38 2.18
N MET A 232 3.14 18.12 2.07
CA MET A 232 2.64 16.79 1.64
C MET A 232 3.20 16.36 0.28
N THR A 233 3.24 17.27 -0.69
CA THR A 233 3.82 16.99 -2.02
C THR A 233 5.30 16.63 -1.92
N ILE A 234 6.08 17.41 -1.15
CA ILE A 234 7.51 17.15 -0.94
C ILE A 234 7.72 15.82 -0.23
N LEU A 235 6.88 15.51 0.76
CA LEU A 235 6.96 14.24 1.50
C LEU A 235 6.60 13.04 0.62
N ALA A 236 5.64 13.18 -0.28
CA ALA A 236 5.31 12.13 -1.24
C ALA A 236 6.50 11.84 -2.19
N LEU A 237 7.21 12.88 -2.64
CA LEU A 237 8.46 12.72 -3.41
C LEU A 237 9.57 12.06 -2.56
N GLY A 238 9.70 12.42 -1.29
CA GLY A 238 10.58 11.73 -0.34
C GLY A 238 10.22 10.26 -0.17
N GLY A 239 8.93 9.93 -0.21
CA GLY A 239 8.40 8.56 -0.19
C GLY A 239 8.85 7.73 -1.41
N VAL A 240 9.01 8.36 -2.59
CA VAL A 240 9.59 7.70 -3.78
C VAL A 240 10.99 7.17 -3.48
N VAL A 241 11.83 8.03 -2.90
CA VAL A 241 13.21 7.66 -2.50
C VAL A 241 13.19 6.57 -1.43
N GLY A 242 12.30 6.69 -0.44
CA GLY A 242 12.13 5.70 0.63
C GLY A 242 11.73 4.32 0.12
N SER A 243 10.79 4.25 -0.82
CA SER A 243 10.36 3.00 -1.45
C SER A 243 11.52 2.30 -2.15
N TRP A 244 12.29 3.04 -2.94
CA TRP A 244 13.44 2.50 -3.65
C TRP A 244 14.52 2.02 -2.67
N LEU A 245 14.89 2.86 -1.70
CA LEU A 245 15.94 2.56 -0.75
C LEU A 245 15.61 1.33 0.10
N VAL A 246 14.38 1.22 0.61
CA VAL A 246 13.94 0.06 1.38
C VAL A 246 13.97 -1.21 0.53
N GLY A 247 13.58 -1.13 -0.76
CA GLY A 247 13.68 -2.27 -1.67
C GLY A 247 15.10 -2.76 -1.89
N VAL A 248 16.05 -1.82 -2.10
CA VAL A 248 17.49 -2.15 -2.25
C VAL A 248 18.07 -2.77 -0.98
N ILE A 249 17.72 -2.22 0.19
CA ILE A 249 18.19 -2.76 1.48
C ILE A 249 17.59 -4.15 1.71
N ASP A 250 16.31 -4.35 1.40
CA ASP A 250 15.62 -5.62 1.52
C ASP A 250 16.31 -6.73 0.71
N ASP A 251 16.63 -6.44 -0.54
CA ASP A 251 17.35 -7.39 -1.40
C ASP A 251 18.80 -7.66 -0.91
N ALA A 252 19.44 -6.66 -0.27
CA ALA A 252 20.82 -6.77 0.18
C ALA A 252 21.01 -7.55 1.50
N ILE A 253 20.15 -7.33 2.49
CA ILE A 253 20.34 -7.88 3.85
C ILE A 253 19.23 -8.84 4.31
N GLY A 254 18.17 -9.00 3.48
CA GLY A 254 17.00 -9.83 3.75
C GLY A 254 15.88 -9.07 4.45
N THR A 255 14.64 -9.53 4.21
CA THR A 255 13.42 -8.82 4.59
C THR A 255 13.28 -8.65 6.11
N LYS A 256 13.56 -9.68 6.89
CA LYS A 256 13.43 -9.60 8.35
C LYS A 256 14.33 -8.52 8.96
N LYS A 257 15.60 -8.47 8.55
CA LYS A 257 16.55 -7.47 9.07
C LYS A 257 16.15 -6.07 8.65
N THR A 258 15.73 -5.91 7.40
CA THR A 258 15.24 -4.63 6.86
C THR A 258 14.02 -4.14 7.61
N MET A 259 13.06 -5.01 7.92
CA MET A 259 11.87 -4.65 8.71
C MET A 259 12.21 -4.22 10.14
N VAL A 260 13.17 -4.88 10.79
CA VAL A 260 13.64 -4.47 12.13
C VAL A 260 14.28 -3.08 12.08
N MET A 261 15.21 -2.84 11.15
CA MET A 261 15.85 -1.53 10.97
C MET A 261 14.81 -0.46 10.65
N PHE A 262 13.91 -0.75 9.74
CA PHE A 262 12.84 0.14 9.35
C PHE A 262 11.90 0.48 10.52
N GLY A 263 11.50 -0.49 11.33
CA GLY A 263 10.63 -0.27 12.48
C GLY A 263 11.26 0.65 13.53
N ILE A 264 12.54 0.47 13.82
CA ILE A 264 13.31 1.35 14.72
C ILE A 264 13.43 2.76 14.12
N TRP A 265 13.82 2.86 12.85
CA TRP A 265 13.88 4.13 12.12
C TRP A 265 12.55 4.88 12.16
N TYR A 266 11.47 4.18 11.89
CA TYR A 266 10.14 4.80 11.83
C TYR A 266 9.63 5.23 13.20
N ALA A 267 9.89 4.44 14.25
CA ALA A 267 9.59 4.82 15.62
C ALA A 267 10.34 6.10 16.03
N ILE A 268 11.64 6.19 15.70
CA ILE A 268 12.44 7.41 15.96
C ILE A 268 11.84 8.60 15.21
N ALA A 269 11.50 8.45 13.94
CA ALA A 269 10.90 9.51 13.13
C ALA A 269 9.60 10.07 13.77
N LEU A 270 8.75 9.16 14.25
CA LEU A 270 7.48 9.52 14.89
C LEU A 270 7.69 10.18 16.26
N LEU A 271 8.64 9.70 17.05
CA LEU A 271 8.99 10.32 18.34
C LEU A 271 9.60 11.71 18.15
N LEU A 272 10.46 11.90 17.15
CA LEU A 272 10.99 13.23 16.82
C LEU A 272 9.87 14.19 16.44
N ASN A 273 8.89 13.76 15.65
CA ASN A 273 7.74 14.61 15.30
C ASN A 273 6.82 14.85 16.49
N PHE A 274 6.65 13.87 17.40
CA PHE A 274 5.90 14.05 18.64
C PHE A 274 6.50 15.14 19.52
N THR A 275 7.84 15.20 19.64
CA THR A 275 8.52 16.22 20.46
C THR A 275 8.54 17.60 19.83
N ALA A 276 8.31 17.70 18.52
CA ALA A 276 8.28 18.98 17.81
C ALA A 276 7.06 19.84 18.25
N VAL A 277 7.33 21.11 18.57
CA VAL A 277 6.31 22.04 19.10
C VAL A 277 5.96 23.17 18.12
N ASP A 278 6.85 23.51 17.21
CA ASP A 278 6.66 24.58 16.24
C ASP A 278 7.27 24.24 14.87
N SER A 279 6.92 25.05 13.86
CA SER A 279 7.37 24.87 12.45
C SER A 279 8.77 25.41 12.18
N VAL A 280 9.39 26.12 13.11
CA VAL A 280 10.70 26.79 12.92
C VAL A 280 11.84 25.86 13.31
N THR A 281 11.58 24.93 14.22
CA THR A 281 12.61 24.00 14.71
C THR A 281 13.11 23.07 13.61
N PRO A 282 14.43 22.98 13.34
CA PRO A 282 14.99 22.04 12.34
C PRO A 282 14.55 20.59 12.54
N LEU A 283 14.28 20.21 13.79
CA LEU A 283 13.78 18.88 14.18
C LEU A 283 12.51 18.48 13.43
N VAL A 284 11.61 19.44 13.15
CA VAL A 284 10.38 19.18 12.39
C VAL A 284 10.72 18.68 10.99
N TYR A 285 11.61 19.36 10.27
CA TYR A 285 11.98 18.99 8.90
C TYR A 285 12.70 17.64 8.84
N VAL A 286 13.59 17.36 9.80
CA VAL A 286 14.24 16.05 9.92
C VAL A 286 13.20 14.96 10.15
N SER A 287 12.27 15.16 11.08
CA SER A 287 11.21 14.18 11.37
C SER A 287 10.29 13.96 10.15
N LEU A 288 9.91 15.03 9.46
CA LEU A 288 9.08 14.96 8.27
C LEU A 288 9.79 14.19 7.14
N PHE A 289 11.08 14.46 6.90
CA PHE A 289 11.87 13.73 5.91
C PHE A 289 11.94 12.22 6.26
N MET A 290 12.22 11.89 7.51
CA MET A 290 12.24 10.50 7.96
C MET A 290 10.87 9.82 7.81
N ILE A 291 9.78 10.52 8.16
CA ILE A 291 8.41 10.03 7.99
C ILE A 291 8.09 9.80 6.51
N ALA A 292 8.49 10.69 5.63
CA ALA A 292 8.29 10.56 4.18
C ALA A 292 8.90 9.25 3.66
N MET A 293 10.16 9.00 3.99
CA MET A 293 10.84 7.75 3.63
C MET A 293 10.14 6.53 4.24
N GLY A 294 9.65 6.65 5.49
CA GLY A 294 8.90 5.60 6.17
C GLY A 294 7.56 5.28 5.49
N ILE A 295 6.79 6.29 5.10
CA ILE A 295 5.53 6.10 4.38
C ILE A 295 5.77 5.36 3.06
N GLY A 296 6.77 5.76 2.29
CA GLY A 296 7.10 5.13 1.02
C GLY A 296 7.57 3.69 1.17
N GLY A 297 8.46 3.42 2.11
CA GLY A 297 9.08 2.10 2.28
C GLY A 297 8.17 1.04 2.89
N SER A 298 7.18 1.42 3.70
CA SER A 298 6.32 0.47 4.44
C SER A 298 5.54 -0.49 3.54
N ALA A 299 5.14 -0.03 2.36
CA ALA A 299 4.34 -0.82 1.43
C ALA A 299 5.13 -1.98 0.79
N ASN A 300 6.45 -1.89 0.69
CA ASN A 300 7.28 -2.93 0.10
C ASN A 300 7.17 -4.26 0.85
N PHE A 301 7.07 -4.19 2.17
CA PHE A 301 7.00 -5.39 3.02
C PHE A 301 5.74 -6.21 2.83
N THR A 302 4.67 -5.63 2.29
CA THR A 302 3.40 -6.34 2.03
C THR A 302 3.56 -7.50 1.06
N THR A 303 4.55 -7.44 0.19
CA THR A 303 4.87 -8.48 -0.79
C THR A 303 6.16 -9.20 -0.44
N SER A 304 7.20 -8.47 -0.01
CA SER A 304 8.51 -9.09 0.22
C SER A 304 8.48 -10.07 1.39
N LEU A 305 7.81 -9.75 2.50
CA LEU A 305 7.76 -10.68 3.64
C LEU A 305 7.00 -11.99 3.33
N PRO A 306 5.78 -11.97 2.77
CA PRO A 306 5.12 -13.21 2.36
C PRO A 306 5.94 -14.03 1.36
N THR A 307 6.59 -13.36 0.40
CA THR A 307 7.47 -14.03 -0.56
C THR A 307 8.68 -14.67 0.10
N SER A 308 9.29 -13.99 1.05
CA SER A 308 10.44 -14.50 1.80
C SER A 308 10.08 -15.74 2.62
N ILE A 309 8.91 -15.77 3.26
CA ILE A 309 8.45 -16.88 4.12
C ILE A 309 7.97 -18.07 3.28
N PHE A 310 7.13 -17.86 2.28
CA PHE A 310 6.40 -18.91 1.57
C PHE A 310 6.99 -19.26 0.21
N GLY A 311 7.90 -18.42 -0.31
CA GLY A 311 8.46 -18.58 -1.65
C GLY A 311 7.49 -18.15 -2.74
N ARG A 312 7.83 -18.53 -4.00
CA ARG A 312 7.05 -18.15 -5.19
C ARG A 312 5.83 -19.04 -5.40
N GLN A 313 5.98 -20.32 -5.04
CA GLN A 313 4.95 -21.33 -5.29
C GLN A 313 3.74 -21.08 -4.40
N GLY A 314 2.57 -20.91 -5.02
CA GLY A 314 1.33 -20.63 -4.30
C GLY A 314 1.24 -19.23 -3.69
N PHE A 315 2.09 -18.28 -4.12
CA PHE A 315 2.10 -16.90 -3.63
C PHE A 315 0.72 -16.24 -3.74
N ASP A 316 -0.01 -16.45 -4.83
CA ASP A 316 -1.35 -15.89 -5.04
C ASP A 316 -2.34 -16.37 -3.99
N LYS A 317 -2.23 -17.67 -3.63
CA LYS A 317 -3.06 -18.26 -2.60
C LYS A 317 -2.71 -17.69 -1.23
N VAL A 318 -1.44 -17.56 -0.92
CA VAL A 318 -0.95 -16.97 0.34
C VAL A 318 -1.40 -15.52 0.46
N ASN A 319 -1.18 -14.71 -0.58
CA ASN A 319 -1.59 -13.32 -0.59
C ASN A 319 -3.10 -13.12 -0.51
N SER A 320 -3.89 -13.98 -1.15
CA SER A 320 -5.36 -13.90 -1.05
C SER A 320 -5.89 -14.06 0.38
N VAL A 321 -5.08 -14.61 1.28
CA VAL A 321 -5.41 -14.73 2.71
C VAL A 321 -4.75 -13.62 3.54
N ILE A 322 -3.50 -13.27 3.23
CA ILE A 322 -2.75 -12.24 3.99
C ILE A 322 -3.36 -10.85 3.78
N PHE A 323 -3.65 -10.45 2.55
CA PHE A 323 -4.13 -9.09 2.27
C PHE A 323 -5.43 -8.69 2.97
N PRO A 324 -6.47 -9.52 3.03
CA PRO A 324 -7.67 -9.20 3.81
C PRO A 324 -7.36 -8.95 5.29
N ILE A 325 -6.52 -9.79 5.90
CA ILE A 325 -6.15 -9.66 7.32
C ILE A 325 -5.32 -8.38 7.52
N GLN A 326 -4.33 -8.15 6.68
CA GLN A 326 -3.53 -6.94 6.69
C GLN A 326 -4.38 -5.69 6.51
N GLY A 327 -5.33 -5.70 5.56
CA GLY A 327 -6.25 -4.59 5.31
C GLY A 327 -7.13 -4.27 6.51
N ALA A 328 -7.65 -5.31 7.19
CA ALA A 328 -8.43 -5.15 8.41
C ALA A 328 -7.57 -4.52 9.53
N VAL A 329 -6.35 -4.99 9.70
CA VAL A 329 -5.38 -4.42 10.66
C VAL A 329 -5.08 -2.97 10.30
N THR A 330 -4.80 -2.66 9.04
CA THR A 330 -4.51 -1.29 8.58
C THR A 330 -5.67 -0.33 8.85
N ALA A 331 -6.91 -0.77 8.65
CA ALA A 331 -8.10 0.07 8.87
C ALA A 331 -8.25 0.55 10.33
N LEU A 332 -7.62 -0.13 11.28
CA LEU A 332 -7.59 0.31 12.69
C LEU A 332 -6.88 1.67 12.89
N CYS A 333 -6.06 2.11 11.93
CA CYS A 333 -5.40 3.42 12.03
C CYS A 333 -6.40 4.59 12.17
N PHE A 334 -7.53 4.50 11.47
CA PHE A 334 -8.57 5.54 11.56
C PHE A 334 -9.31 5.51 12.90
N LEU A 335 -9.46 4.32 13.48
CA LEU A 335 -10.01 4.17 14.82
C LEU A 335 -9.06 4.78 15.86
N VAL A 336 -7.77 4.47 15.77
CA VAL A 336 -6.73 5.04 16.66
C VAL A 336 -6.75 6.56 16.55
N ASN A 337 -6.71 7.13 15.35
CA ASN A 337 -6.77 8.57 15.14
C ASN A 337 -8.04 9.19 15.73
N GLY A 338 -9.21 8.59 15.51
CA GLY A 338 -10.48 9.09 16.01
C GLY A 338 -10.56 9.05 17.55
N VAL A 339 -10.10 7.97 18.17
CA VAL A 339 -10.07 7.81 19.64
C VAL A 339 -9.09 8.82 20.27
N VAL A 340 -7.88 8.92 19.70
CA VAL A 340 -6.87 9.86 20.21
C VAL A 340 -7.37 11.29 20.12
N GLN A 341 -7.92 11.72 18.99
CA GLN A 341 -8.47 13.07 18.83
C GLN A 341 -9.58 13.36 19.83
N LYS A 342 -10.47 12.39 20.07
CA LYS A 342 -11.56 12.56 21.05
C LYS A 342 -11.05 12.71 22.48
N ILE A 343 -10.08 11.88 22.89
CA ILE A 343 -9.54 11.89 24.27
C ILE A 343 -8.68 13.13 24.53
N THR A 344 -7.94 13.59 23.50
CA THR A 344 -6.95 14.67 23.66
C THR A 344 -7.48 16.05 23.28
N GLY A 345 -8.78 16.18 22.99
CA GLY A 345 -9.35 17.46 22.53
C GLY A 345 -8.81 17.92 21.18
N GLY A 346 -8.47 16.99 20.28
CA GLY A 346 -8.02 17.29 18.94
C GLY A 346 -6.48 17.35 18.76
N GLN A 347 -5.70 17.01 19.78
CA GLN A 347 -4.23 17.02 19.68
C GLN A 347 -3.70 15.83 18.88
N ILE A 348 -3.36 16.06 17.62
CA ILE A 348 -2.88 15.02 16.69
C ILE A 348 -1.53 14.44 17.11
N ARG A 349 -0.66 15.22 17.75
CA ARG A 349 0.68 14.76 18.15
C ARG A 349 0.66 13.46 18.99
N MET A 350 -0.40 13.26 19.78
CA MET A 350 -0.54 12.06 20.62
C MET A 350 -0.74 10.79 19.79
N ALA A 351 -1.31 10.87 18.57
CA ALA A 351 -1.41 9.75 17.66
C ALA A 351 -0.02 9.29 17.20
N TYR A 352 0.92 10.22 17.01
CA TYR A 352 2.30 9.89 16.65
C TYR A 352 3.01 9.09 17.74
N LEU A 353 2.77 9.39 19.00
CA LEU A 353 3.29 8.61 20.12
C LEU A 353 2.71 7.18 20.12
N VAL A 354 1.40 7.04 19.89
CA VAL A 354 0.76 5.72 19.80
C VAL A 354 1.34 4.92 18.64
N PHE A 355 1.48 5.52 17.45
CA PHE A 355 2.06 4.86 16.30
C PHE A 355 3.54 4.50 16.49
N ALA A 356 4.31 5.32 17.19
CA ALA A 356 5.68 4.96 17.56
C ALA A 356 5.71 3.70 18.46
N GLY A 357 4.81 3.62 19.43
CA GLY A 357 4.62 2.41 20.24
C GLY A 357 4.25 1.19 19.40
N VAL A 358 3.32 1.34 18.45
CA VAL A 358 2.94 0.27 17.51
C VAL A 358 4.14 -0.18 16.68
N ALA A 359 4.96 0.76 16.17
CA ALA A 359 6.17 0.43 15.40
C ALA A 359 7.18 -0.39 16.23
N LEU A 360 7.39 -0.02 17.51
CA LEU A 360 8.30 -0.77 18.41
C LEU A 360 7.75 -2.17 18.74
N VAL A 361 6.46 -2.28 19.04
CA VAL A 361 5.80 -3.59 19.23
C VAL A 361 5.94 -4.43 17.97
N ASN A 362 5.80 -3.81 16.80
CA ASN A 362 5.97 -4.51 15.52
C ASN A 362 7.39 -5.05 15.34
N VAL A 363 8.42 -4.33 15.77
CA VAL A 363 9.81 -4.84 15.75
C VAL A 363 9.92 -6.15 16.54
N LEU A 364 9.30 -6.23 17.73
CA LEU A 364 9.30 -7.45 18.51
C LEU A 364 8.58 -8.61 17.81
N LEU A 365 7.47 -8.34 17.13
CA LEU A 365 6.74 -9.33 16.34
C LEU A 365 7.57 -9.81 15.13
N VAL A 366 8.25 -8.90 14.44
CA VAL A 366 9.13 -9.24 13.32
C VAL A 366 10.27 -10.16 13.75
N LEU A 367 10.84 -9.95 14.94
CA LEU A 367 11.88 -10.85 15.48
C LEU A 367 11.39 -12.29 15.64
N MET A 368 10.08 -12.50 15.85
CA MET A 368 9.47 -13.83 15.97
C MET A 368 9.22 -14.53 14.62
N VAL A 369 9.36 -13.81 13.50
CA VAL A 369 9.17 -14.36 12.15
C VAL A 369 10.31 -15.31 11.79
N ASN A 370 9.98 -16.47 11.27
CA ASN A 370 10.94 -17.36 10.60
C ASN A 370 10.86 -17.09 9.09
N GLU A 371 11.82 -16.33 8.59
CA GLU A 371 11.80 -15.72 7.26
C GLU A 371 11.76 -16.74 6.11
N HIS A 372 12.35 -17.93 6.26
CA HIS A 372 12.48 -18.88 5.14
C HIS A 372 11.80 -20.22 5.41
N LYS A 373 10.91 -20.29 6.40
CA LYS A 373 10.37 -21.56 6.92
C LYS A 373 9.71 -22.45 5.86
N TYR A 374 9.05 -21.84 4.88
CA TYR A 374 8.31 -22.55 3.83
C TYR A 374 8.83 -22.24 2.43
N ASN A 375 9.92 -21.47 2.34
CA ASN A 375 10.52 -21.07 1.06
C ASN A 375 11.40 -22.20 0.51
N ARG A 376 10.82 -23.07 -0.31
CA ARG A 376 11.48 -24.22 -0.89
C ARG A 376 12.68 -23.86 -1.77
N ASP A 377 12.55 -22.75 -2.53
CA ASP A 377 13.62 -22.28 -3.42
C ASP A 377 14.85 -21.86 -2.58
N TRP A 378 14.62 -21.13 -1.50
CA TRP A 378 15.69 -20.73 -0.59
C TRP A 378 16.33 -21.93 0.10
N MET A 379 15.51 -22.87 0.60
CA MET A 379 15.98 -24.09 1.28
C MET A 379 16.80 -24.96 0.31
N ALA A 380 16.41 -25.06 -0.96
CA ALA A 380 17.15 -25.81 -1.97
C ALA A 380 18.51 -25.18 -2.27
N ALA A 381 18.56 -23.84 -2.39
CA ALA A 381 19.80 -23.10 -2.63
C ALA A 381 20.80 -23.14 -1.47
N HIS A 382 20.32 -23.36 -0.22
CA HIS A 382 21.13 -23.36 1.00
C HIS A 382 21.24 -24.75 1.68
N LYS A 383 20.83 -25.83 0.98
CA LYS A 383 21.18 -27.18 1.42
C LYS A 383 22.69 -27.36 1.29
N LYS A 384 23.35 -27.38 2.46
CA LYS A 384 24.73 -27.85 2.59
C LYS A 384 24.82 -29.36 2.47
#